data_6b8bbd5d5401061f8fa60d676df0b885
#
_entry.id   6b8bbd5d5401061f8fa60d676df0b885
#
_cell.length_a   1.000
_cell.length_b   1.000
_cell.length_c   1.000
_cell.angle_alpha   90.00
_cell.angle_beta   90.00
_cell.angle_gamma   90.00
#
_symmetry.space_group_name_H-M   'P 1'
#
loop_
_entity.id
_entity.type
_entity.pdbx_description
1 polymer ?
#
loop_
_entity_poly.entity_id
_entity_poly.type
_entity_poly.pdbx_seq_one_letter_code
_entity_poly.pdbx_strand_id
1 'polypeptide(L)'
;MKKLAKRITGKEWGMILLTVLFTCFSVYLELEVPTYISEITELIGTPGTDMGALWSPAIKMIGLSLLAFLSSVTVGFFAARVAASYTTHLRSDIFHRVLDFSQTEIKRFSIPSLLTRTTNDITQIQMLFTMGLQVVTRGPIMAIWAIGKILGKSEYWLWAVVIAVIVNVLMTTVLMTLAFPKQSVIQKLTDKLNSITRESLTGIRVVRAYNAEDYQDQKFEEANAEVTRLNLFVNRLMAIMNPIMMAISSGLSLAIYWIGAYIINDASLTDRLPLFSDMVVFMSYAMQVVIGFLLMGALFIVLPRTLVSAGRINQVLDLHSSIENPSQPQTADSSIQGQVEFRDVTFRYSKNSEAVVEHVSFKAEAGQTVAFIGSTGSGKSTLVNLLPRFYDVSDGEILVDGVNVQDYDLEDLRNKVGYIPQKAVLFSGDVKGNLDFGKSPETPLSETAMWQALELAQSKSFIEDKEAGLNSEVPQGGTNFSGGQRQRLAIARALARKPEILIFDDSFSALDYKTDRILRQVLAEKTQSMTKLIVAQRISTIMDADLILVLDQGKVVGQGTHKELLATNEVYQEIAYSQLSKEELEHGK
;
A
#
# COMPACT_ATOMS: atom_id res chain seq x y z
N MET A 1 16.84 -3.95 -0.90
CA MET A 1 17.49 -2.98 0.01
C MET A 1 18.42 -1.98 -0.69
N LYS A 2 19.40 -2.39 -1.53
CA LYS A 2 20.33 -1.43 -2.19
C LYS A 2 19.63 -0.29 -2.95
N LYS A 3 18.53 -0.58 -3.67
CA LYS A 3 17.76 0.45 -4.40
C LYS A 3 17.06 1.44 -3.45
N LEU A 4 16.49 0.95 -2.36
CA LEU A 4 15.86 1.80 -1.34
C LEU A 4 16.89 2.66 -0.62
N ALA A 5 18.08 2.13 -0.30
CA ALA A 5 19.16 2.89 0.31
C ALA A 5 19.65 4.07 -0.57
N LYS A 6 19.59 3.95 -1.90
CA LYS A 6 19.93 5.06 -2.83
C LYS A 6 18.92 6.22 -2.79
N ARG A 7 17.74 6.00 -2.23
CA ARG A 7 16.69 7.04 -2.08
C ARG A 7 16.81 7.84 -0.79
N ILE A 8 17.78 7.49 0.07
CA ILE A 8 18.07 8.25 1.28
C ILE A 8 18.64 9.61 0.87
N THR A 9 18.04 10.67 1.35
CA THR A 9 18.46 12.04 1.07
C THR A 9 19.74 12.42 1.82
N GLY A 10 20.46 13.43 1.36
CA GLY A 10 21.68 13.91 2.05
C GLY A 10 21.41 14.37 3.49
N LYS A 11 20.22 14.95 3.76
CA LYS A 11 19.81 15.34 5.12
C LYS A 11 19.61 14.12 6.02
N GLU A 12 19.02 13.06 5.50
CA GLU A 12 18.80 11.80 6.24
C GLU A 12 20.14 11.11 6.52
N TRP A 13 21.05 11.08 5.56
CA TRP A 13 22.42 10.60 5.78
C TRP A 13 23.15 11.37 6.90
N GLY A 14 23.01 12.71 6.92
CA GLY A 14 23.54 13.52 8.02
C GLY A 14 22.95 13.16 9.38
N MET A 15 21.64 12.94 9.47
CA MET A 15 20.98 12.51 10.69
C MET A 15 21.38 11.09 11.12
N ILE A 16 21.55 10.16 10.16
CA ILE A 16 22.06 8.80 10.43
C ILE A 16 23.45 8.87 11.03
N LEU A 17 24.34 9.65 10.43
CA LEU A 17 25.71 9.84 10.95
C LEU A 17 25.70 10.41 12.36
N LEU A 18 24.89 11.44 12.62
CA LEU A 18 24.73 11.99 13.98
C LEU A 18 24.21 10.94 14.96
N THR A 19 23.22 10.12 14.56
CA THR A 19 22.70 9.03 15.39
C THR A 19 23.81 8.06 15.77
N VAL A 20 24.64 7.64 14.81
CA VAL A 20 25.76 6.72 15.06
C VAL A 20 26.80 7.37 15.98
N LEU A 21 27.15 8.64 15.76
CA LEU A 21 28.10 9.37 16.61
C LEU A 21 27.60 9.48 18.06
N PHE A 22 26.32 9.86 18.26
CA PHE A 22 25.73 9.91 19.60
C PHE A 22 25.60 8.51 20.23
N THR A 23 25.38 7.47 19.43
CA THR A 23 25.40 6.08 19.93
C THR A 23 26.80 5.70 20.40
N CYS A 24 27.84 5.97 19.63
CA CYS A 24 29.23 5.77 20.06
C CYS A 24 29.53 6.54 21.34
N PHE A 25 29.13 7.81 21.40
CA PHE A 25 29.35 8.65 22.58
C PHE A 25 28.58 8.13 23.80
N SER A 26 27.33 7.73 23.66
CA SER A 26 26.52 7.13 24.73
C SER A 26 27.18 5.85 25.28
N VAL A 27 27.60 4.96 24.38
CA VAL A 27 28.30 3.71 24.78
C VAL A 27 29.64 3.99 25.46
N TYR A 28 30.41 4.95 24.96
CA TYR A 28 31.63 5.39 25.59
C TYR A 28 31.39 5.83 27.06
N LEU A 29 30.42 6.73 27.27
CA LEU A 29 30.07 7.22 28.59
C LEU A 29 29.62 6.09 29.54
N GLU A 30 28.79 5.16 29.05
CA GLU A 30 28.36 4.00 29.82
C GLU A 30 29.53 3.08 30.25
N LEU A 31 30.50 2.88 29.37
CA LEU A 31 31.66 2.03 29.63
C LEU A 31 32.76 2.73 30.48
N GLU A 32 32.66 4.04 30.70
CA GLU A 32 33.51 4.76 31.66
C GLU A 32 32.98 4.68 33.09
N VAL A 33 31.68 4.48 33.30
CA VAL A 33 31.08 4.38 34.64
C VAL A 33 31.73 3.30 35.52
N PRO A 34 31.98 2.05 35.05
CA PRO A 34 32.65 1.02 35.85
C PRO A 34 34.04 1.39 36.33
N THR A 35 34.76 2.26 35.62
CA THR A 35 36.10 2.73 36.06
C THR A 35 36.02 3.49 37.39
N TYR A 36 34.96 4.30 37.56
CA TYR A 36 34.74 5.02 38.84
C TYR A 36 34.17 4.11 39.93
N ILE A 37 33.53 2.98 39.59
CA ILE A 37 33.17 1.94 40.55
C ILE A 37 34.46 1.33 41.15
N SER A 38 35.48 1.11 40.30
CA SER A 38 36.81 0.69 40.76
C SER A 38 37.41 1.66 41.79
N GLU A 39 37.43 2.95 41.44
CA GLU A 39 37.98 4.01 42.33
C GLU A 39 37.25 4.05 43.69
N ILE A 40 35.92 3.95 43.68
CA ILE A 40 35.10 3.88 44.90
C ILE A 40 35.42 2.61 45.70
N THR A 41 35.56 1.45 45.04
CA THR A 41 35.83 0.17 45.68
C THR A 41 37.20 0.20 46.39
N GLU A 42 38.23 0.76 45.76
CA GLU A 42 39.55 0.93 46.32
C GLU A 42 39.55 1.90 47.50
N LEU A 43 38.84 3.04 47.40
CA LEU A 43 38.71 4.00 48.50
C LEU A 43 38.02 3.39 49.72
N ILE A 44 36.95 2.60 49.54
CA ILE A 44 36.24 1.94 50.64
C ILE A 44 37.12 0.86 51.30
N GLY A 45 37.92 0.13 50.52
CA GLY A 45 38.78 -0.92 50.99
C GLY A 45 40.07 -0.42 51.70
N THR A 46 40.41 0.86 51.53
CA THR A 46 41.61 1.45 52.11
C THR A 46 41.36 1.95 53.57
N PRO A 47 42.00 1.40 54.62
CA PRO A 47 41.77 1.84 55.96
C PRO A 47 42.16 3.31 56.17
N GLY A 48 41.28 4.10 56.79
CA GLY A 48 41.49 5.52 57.07
C GLY A 48 41.10 6.50 56.02
N THR A 49 40.44 6.05 54.96
CA THR A 49 39.87 6.94 53.88
C THR A 49 38.77 7.80 54.45
N ASP A 50 38.83 9.11 54.20
CA ASP A 50 37.78 10.04 54.55
C ASP A 50 36.54 9.78 53.65
N MET A 51 35.37 9.69 54.27
CA MET A 51 34.09 9.56 53.54
C MET A 51 33.84 10.70 52.54
N GLY A 52 34.45 11.87 52.74
CA GLY A 52 34.43 12.99 51.83
C GLY A 52 35.08 12.69 50.47
N ALA A 53 36.06 11.80 50.42
CA ALA A 53 36.76 11.42 49.19
C ALA A 53 35.87 10.63 48.22
N LEU A 54 34.80 9.95 48.71
CA LEU A 54 33.86 9.19 47.89
C LEU A 54 32.96 10.08 47.01
N TRP A 55 32.77 11.34 47.40
CA TRP A 55 31.90 12.25 46.62
C TRP A 55 32.44 12.56 45.21
N SER A 56 33.77 12.65 45.05
CA SER A 56 34.36 12.98 43.76
C SER A 56 34.03 11.94 42.69
N PRO A 57 34.36 10.63 42.86
CA PRO A 57 34.00 9.62 41.86
C PRO A 57 32.46 9.42 41.74
N ALA A 58 31.70 9.56 42.84
CA ALA A 58 30.25 9.44 42.78
C ALA A 58 29.60 10.54 41.91
N ILE A 59 30.01 11.79 42.04
CA ILE A 59 29.51 12.91 41.22
C ILE A 59 29.91 12.71 39.77
N LYS A 60 31.11 12.22 39.48
CA LYS A 60 31.52 11.90 38.09
C LYS A 60 30.66 10.79 37.48
N MET A 61 30.36 9.72 38.23
CA MET A 61 29.45 8.66 37.79
C MET A 61 28.04 9.19 37.46
N ILE A 62 27.49 10.03 38.33
CA ILE A 62 26.19 10.66 38.12
C ILE A 62 26.24 11.54 36.87
N GLY A 63 27.27 12.35 36.71
CA GLY A 63 27.48 13.20 35.56
C GLY A 63 27.56 12.43 34.23
N LEU A 64 28.37 11.35 34.21
CA LEU A 64 28.50 10.47 33.04
C LEU A 64 27.18 9.76 32.72
N SER A 65 26.47 9.27 33.75
CA SER A 65 25.18 8.61 33.57
C SER A 65 24.12 9.57 33.02
N LEU A 66 24.07 10.81 33.48
CA LEU A 66 23.18 11.85 32.95
C LEU A 66 23.53 12.20 31.51
N LEU A 67 24.81 12.36 31.18
CA LEU A 67 25.25 12.61 29.81
C LEU A 67 24.94 11.42 28.88
N ALA A 68 25.12 10.19 29.35
CA ALA A 68 24.76 8.99 28.62
C ALA A 68 23.25 8.92 28.37
N PHE A 69 22.43 9.25 29.37
CA PHE A 69 20.98 9.35 29.24
C PHE A 69 20.58 10.40 28.21
N LEU A 70 21.09 11.63 28.30
CA LEU A 70 20.79 12.70 27.32
C LEU A 70 21.23 12.31 25.89
N SER A 71 22.38 11.67 25.77
CA SER A 71 22.89 11.15 24.50
C SER A 71 21.95 10.08 23.93
N SER A 72 21.47 9.15 24.77
CA SER A 72 20.53 8.10 24.37
C SER A 72 19.17 8.67 23.93
N VAL A 73 18.66 9.70 24.61
CA VAL A 73 17.45 10.44 24.19
C VAL A 73 17.66 11.08 22.82
N THR A 74 18.83 11.67 22.60
CA THR A 74 19.20 12.29 21.32
C THR A 74 19.26 11.27 20.20
N VAL A 75 19.82 10.08 20.44
CA VAL A 75 19.81 8.93 19.52
C VAL A 75 18.37 8.55 19.15
N GLY A 76 17.51 8.43 20.17
CA GLY A 76 16.08 8.11 19.95
C GLY A 76 15.38 9.15 19.07
N PHE A 77 15.62 10.43 19.34
CA PHE A 77 15.04 11.54 18.58
C PHE A 77 15.47 11.52 17.11
N PHE A 78 16.78 11.43 16.83
CA PHE A 78 17.26 11.40 15.44
C PHE A 78 16.86 10.12 14.72
N ALA A 79 16.90 8.95 15.36
CA ALA A 79 16.45 7.70 14.77
C ALA A 79 14.98 7.73 14.36
N ALA A 80 14.11 8.25 15.24
CA ALA A 80 12.69 8.44 14.94
C ALA A 80 12.47 9.42 13.78
N ARG A 81 13.22 10.53 13.76
CA ARG A 81 13.12 11.55 12.72
C ARG A 81 13.60 11.04 11.35
N VAL A 82 14.69 10.27 11.31
CA VAL A 82 15.15 9.60 10.08
C VAL A 82 14.10 8.63 9.58
N ALA A 83 13.60 7.76 10.45
CA ALA A 83 12.57 6.78 10.10
C ALA A 83 11.31 7.45 9.54
N ALA A 84 10.81 8.51 10.20
CA ALA A 84 9.63 9.26 9.77
C ALA A 84 9.86 9.99 8.45
N SER A 85 10.98 10.73 8.30
CA SER A 85 11.32 11.47 7.08
C SER A 85 11.42 10.53 5.87
N TYR A 86 12.23 9.49 5.99
CA TYR A 86 12.45 8.52 4.92
C TYR A 86 11.15 7.84 4.47
N THR A 87 10.33 7.38 5.43
CA THR A 87 9.07 6.69 5.10
C THR A 87 8.01 7.64 4.54
N THR A 88 8.04 8.92 4.90
CA THR A 88 7.18 9.93 4.28
C THR A 88 7.51 10.10 2.80
N HIS A 89 8.79 10.26 2.45
CA HIS A 89 9.22 10.33 1.04
C HIS A 89 8.88 9.05 0.29
N LEU A 90 9.17 7.89 0.89
CA LEU A 90 8.89 6.59 0.26
C LEU A 90 7.39 6.37 0.00
N ARG A 91 6.52 6.80 0.94
CA ARG A 91 5.07 6.74 0.76
C ARG A 91 4.60 7.66 -0.37
N SER A 92 5.14 8.86 -0.43
CA SER A 92 4.88 9.81 -1.51
C SER A 92 5.31 9.24 -2.87
N ASP A 93 6.52 8.70 -2.96
CA ASP A 93 7.03 8.09 -4.20
C ASP A 93 6.14 6.95 -4.69
N ILE A 94 5.72 6.05 -3.78
CA ILE A 94 4.84 4.94 -4.14
C ILE A 94 3.48 5.46 -4.60
N PHE A 95 2.91 6.43 -3.88
CA PHE A 95 1.59 6.98 -4.19
C PHE A 95 1.58 7.64 -5.57
N HIS A 96 2.56 8.50 -5.86
CA HIS A 96 2.69 9.13 -7.17
C HIS A 96 2.88 8.08 -8.27
N ARG A 97 3.76 7.08 -8.03
CA ARG A 97 3.96 6.00 -9.00
C ARG A 97 2.69 5.20 -9.29
N VAL A 98 1.87 4.94 -8.27
CA VAL A 98 0.59 4.21 -8.44
C VAL A 98 -0.44 5.07 -9.20
N LEU A 99 -0.43 6.40 -9.00
CA LEU A 99 -1.29 7.31 -9.78
C LEU A 99 -0.90 7.36 -11.26
N ASP A 100 0.39 7.19 -11.57
CA ASP A 100 0.90 7.15 -12.96
C ASP A 100 0.59 5.82 -13.67
N PHE A 101 0.17 4.78 -12.96
CA PHE A 101 -0.09 3.47 -13.54
C PHE A 101 -1.30 3.48 -14.48
N SER A 102 -1.16 2.77 -15.59
CA SER A 102 -2.30 2.40 -16.43
C SER A 102 -3.17 1.33 -15.74
N GLN A 103 -4.33 1.04 -16.32
CA GLN A 103 -5.20 -0.04 -15.84
C GLN A 103 -4.52 -1.42 -15.88
N THR A 104 -3.56 -1.62 -16.78
CA THR A 104 -2.78 -2.85 -16.90
C THR A 104 -1.94 -3.10 -15.65
N GLU A 105 -1.19 -2.10 -15.20
CA GLU A 105 -0.35 -2.20 -13.99
C GLU A 105 -1.20 -2.35 -12.72
N ILE A 106 -2.31 -1.60 -12.61
CA ILE A 106 -3.23 -1.71 -11.47
C ILE A 106 -3.80 -3.13 -11.35
N LYS A 107 -4.22 -3.73 -12.47
CA LYS A 107 -4.73 -5.12 -12.50
C LYS A 107 -3.65 -6.14 -12.09
N ARG A 108 -2.38 -5.90 -12.46
CA ARG A 108 -1.26 -6.78 -12.11
C ARG A 108 -1.05 -6.91 -10.59
N PHE A 109 -1.24 -5.84 -9.83
CA PHE A 109 -1.00 -5.83 -8.39
C PHE A 109 -2.22 -6.12 -7.52
N SER A 110 -3.42 -5.90 -7.98
CA SER A 110 -4.66 -5.76 -7.22
C SER A 110 -4.67 -4.58 -6.22
N ILE A 111 -5.84 -3.99 -6.00
CA ILE A 111 -6.01 -2.83 -5.09
C ILE A 111 -5.61 -3.16 -3.65
N PRO A 112 -6.02 -4.31 -3.04
CA PRO A 112 -5.61 -4.67 -1.68
C PRO A 112 -4.09 -4.83 -1.53
N SER A 113 -3.41 -5.36 -2.56
CA SER A 113 -1.95 -5.49 -2.56
C SER A 113 -1.24 -4.13 -2.60
N LEU A 114 -1.72 -3.19 -3.43
CA LEU A 114 -1.18 -1.83 -3.49
C LEU A 114 -1.39 -1.09 -2.17
N LEU A 115 -2.56 -1.23 -1.54
CA LEU A 115 -2.85 -0.66 -0.23
C LEU A 115 -1.88 -1.18 0.83
N THR A 116 -1.63 -2.50 0.89
CA THR A 116 -0.68 -3.08 1.84
C THR A 116 0.75 -2.55 1.62
N ARG A 117 1.16 -2.36 0.36
CA ARG A 117 2.49 -1.82 0.00
C ARG A 117 2.67 -0.36 0.39
N THR A 118 1.61 0.44 0.34
CA THR A 118 1.64 1.86 0.76
C THR A 118 1.51 2.07 2.26
N THR A 119 1.08 1.06 3.01
CA THR A 119 0.86 1.12 4.47
C THR A 119 1.80 0.19 5.23
N ASN A 120 1.46 -1.09 5.34
CA ASN A 120 2.15 -2.06 6.18
C ASN A 120 3.60 -2.31 5.75
N ASP A 121 3.89 -2.43 4.45
CA ASP A 121 5.24 -2.67 3.98
C ASP A 121 6.16 -1.49 4.30
N ILE A 122 5.65 -0.24 4.21
CA ILE A 122 6.40 0.95 4.63
C ILE A 122 6.64 0.94 6.13
N THR A 123 5.67 0.52 6.95
CA THR A 123 5.84 0.40 8.40
C THR A 123 6.95 -0.59 8.77
N GLN A 124 7.11 -1.70 8.02
CA GLN A 124 8.26 -2.61 8.21
C GLN A 124 9.60 -1.93 7.91
N ILE A 125 9.66 -1.09 6.88
CA ILE A 125 10.86 -0.29 6.58
C ILE A 125 11.12 0.72 7.71
N GLN A 126 10.08 1.40 8.21
CA GLN A 126 10.19 2.32 9.35
C GLN A 126 10.76 1.64 10.58
N MET A 127 10.25 0.45 10.91
CA MET A 127 10.71 -0.35 12.04
C MET A 127 12.20 -0.70 11.92
N LEU A 128 12.65 -1.07 10.71
CA LEU A 128 14.07 -1.34 10.46
C LEU A 128 14.94 -0.10 10.75
N PHE A 129 14.54 1.08 10.29
CA PHE A 129 15.30 2.31 10.56
C PHE A 129 15.31 2.64 12.06
N THR A 130 14.15 2.57 12.72
CA THR A 130 14.06 2.90 14.16
C THR A 130 14.86 1.90 15.00
N MET A 131 14.58 0.59 14.86
CA MET A 131 15.30 -0.44 15.63
C MET A 131 16.74 -0.62 15.17
N GLY A 132 17.01 -0.49 13.86
CA GLY A 132 18.34 -0.58 13.29
C GLY A 132 19.29 0.47 13.86
N LEU A 133 18.85 1.72 13.91
CA LEU A 133 19.66 2.83 14.41
C LEU A 133 19.79 2.85 15.94
N GLN A 134 18.78 2.41 16.68
CA GLN A 134 18.79 2.43 18.15
C GLN A 134 19.40 1.17 18.78
N VAL A 135 19.06 -0.01 18.24
CA VAL A 135 19.39 -1.29 18.88
C VAL A 135 20.52 -1.99 18.14
N VAL A 136 20.39 -2.12 16.80
CA VAL A 136 21.34 -2.93 16.02
C VAL A 136 22.70 -2.26 15.90
N THR A 137 22.76 -0.93 15.79
CA THR A 137 24.06 -0.22 15.75
C THR A 137 24.75 -0.21 17.11
N ARG A 138 23.98 -0.14 18.21
CA ARG A 138 24.49 -0.11 19.58
C ARG A 138 25.16 -1.44 19.96
N GLY A 139 24.58 -2.59 19.59
CA GLY A 139 25.09 -3.91 19.94
C GLY A 139 26.56 -4.13 19.57
N PRO A 140 26.96 -4.01 18.29
CA PRO A 140 28.36 -4.15 17.86
C PRO A 140 29.30 -3.13 18.51
N ILE A 141 28.90 -1.86 18.62
CA ILE A 141 29.69 -0.79 19.19
C ILE A 141 30.02 -1.14 20.67
N MET A 142 28.98 -1.54 21.42
CA MET A 142 29.07 -1.90 22.81
C MET A 142 29.96 -3.14 23.03
N ALA A 143 29.73 -4.20 22.20
CA ALA A 143 30.53 -5.43 22.29
C ALA A 143 32.02 -5.18 21.99
N ILE A 144 32.32 -4.47 20.88
CA ILE A 144 33.71 -4.19 20.48
C ILE A 144 34.42 -3.34 21.52
N TRP A 145 33.77 -2.29 22.04
CA TRP A 145 34.38 -1.39 23.01
C TRP A 145 34.56 -2.05 24.38
N ALA A 146 33.56 -2.82 24.85
CA ALA A 146 33.65 -3.57 26.08
C ALA A 146 34.76 -4.65 26.03
N ILE A 147 34.88 -5.36 24.88
CA ILE A 147 36.02 -6.29 24.66
C ILE A 147 37.34 -5.55 24.74
N GLY A 148 37.45 -4.36 24.12
CA GLY A 148 38.66 -3.54 24.24
C GLY A 148 39.05 -3.18 25.69
N LYS A 149 38.06 -2.91 26.55
CA LYS A 149 38.26 -2.64 27.99
C LYS A 149 38.65 -3.90 28.82
N ILE A 150 38.25 -5.08 28.33
CA ILE A 150 38.58 -6.38 29.01
C ILE A 150 39.98 -6.86 28.63
N LEU A 151 40.47 -6.56 27.43
CA LEU A 151 41.76 -7.01 26.95
C LEU A 151 42.89 -6.48 27.85
N GLY A 152 43.76 -7.38 28.28
CA GLY A 152 44.93 -7.06 29.12
C GLY A 152 44.70 -7.13 30.62
N LYS A 153 43.47 -7.41 31.14
CA LYS A 153 43.23 -7.54 32.59
C LYS A 153 43.54 -8.94 33.14
N SER A 154 42.88 -10.00 32.65
CA SER A 154 43.14 -11.39 33.03
C SER A 154 42.74 -12.35 31.91
N GLU A 155 43.63 -13.26 31.53
CA GLU A 155 43.34 -14.28 30.51
C GLU A 155 42.23 -15.26 30.94
N TYR A 156 42.20 -15.63 32.23
CA TYR A 156 41.18 -16.58 32.74
C TYR A 156 39.78 -16.00 32.70
N TRP A 157 39.61 -14.73 33.06
CA TRP A 157 38.32 -14.04 32.98
C TRP A 157 37.91 -13.83 31.53
N LEU A 158 38.88 -13.56 30.63
CA LEU A 158 38.60 -13.42 29.19
C LEU A 158 38.01 -14.71 28.61
N TRP A 159 38.58 -15.87 28.95
CA TRP A 159 38.07 -17.16 28.53
C TRP A 159 36.64 -17.43 29.05
N ALA A 160 36.31 -17.03 30.27
CA ALA A 160 34.95 -17.14 30.80
C ALA A 160 33.95 -16.32 29.96
N VAL A 161 34.32 -15.10 29.55
CA VAL A 161 33.48 -14.26 28.65
C VAL A 161 33.36 -14.88 27.28
N VAL A 162 34.45 -15.36 26.69
CA VAL A 162 34.43 -16.02 25.38
C VAL A 162 33.50 -17.23 25.37
N ILE A 163 33.57 -18.09 26.39
CA ILE A 163 32.68 -19.24 26.56
C ILE A 163 31.23 -18.78 26.68
N ALA A 164 30.93 -17.77 27.50
CA ALA A 164 29.58 -17.24 27.67
C ALA A 164 29.01 -16.68 26.34
N VAL A 165 29.83 -15.96 25.56
CA VAL A 165 29.45 -15.44 24.24
C VAL A 165 29.19 -16.58 23.26
N ILE A 166 30.07 -17.60 23.21
CA ILE A 166 29.87 -18.75 22.31
C ILE A 166 28.58 -19.48 22.67
N VAL A 167 28.32 -19.72 23.96
CA VAL A 167 27.07 -20.37 24.43
C VAL A 167 25.86 -19.53 24.07
N ASN A 168 25.93 -18.20 24.22
CA ASN A 168 24.86 -17.26 23.85
C ASN A 168 24.57 -17.32 22.34
N VAL A 169 25.61 -17.21 21.51
CA VAL A 169 25.47 -17.25 20.04
C VAL A 169 24.93 -18.61 19.58
N LEU A 170 25.46 -19.70 20.14
CA LEU A 170 25.00 -21.07 19.82
C LEU A 170 23.52 -21.24 20.20
N MET A 171 23.15 -20.86 21.41
CA MET A 171 21.76 -20.91 21.90
C MET A 171 20.82 -20.09 20.99
N THR A 172 21.18 -18.85 20.71
CA THR A 172 20.38 -17.96 19.85
C THR A 172 20.21 -18.57 18.45
N THR A 173 21.29 -19.12 17.89
CA THR A 173 21.27 -19.77 16.58
C THR A 173 20.35 -21.01 16.58
N VAL A 174 20.46 -21.87 17.59
CA VAL A 174 19.59 -23.07 17.73
C VAL A 174 18.12 -22.66 17.87
N LEU A 175 17.80 -21.71 18.75
CA LEU A 175 16.42 -21.26 18.90
C LEU A 175 15.87 -20.65 17.62
N MET A 176 16.66 -19.84 16.92
CA MET A 176 16.24 -19.24 15.65
C MET A 176 16.06 -20.28 14.54
N THR A 177 16.93 -21.25 14.39
CA THR A 177 16.80 -22.31 13.38
C THR A 177 15.57 -23.20 13.62
N LEU A 178 15.16 -23.39 14.88
CA LEU A 178 13.95 -24.13 15.24
C LEU A 178 12.67 -23.30 15.08
N ALA A 179 12.70 -22.02 15.45
CA ALA A 179 11.53 -21.14 15.45
C ALA A 179 11.21 -20.57 14.06
N PHE A 180 12.24 -20.17 13.30
CA PHE A 180 12.06 -19.41 12.05
C PHE A 180 11.29 -20.16 10.97
N PRO A 181 11.52 -21.45 10.67
CA PRO A 181 10.71 -22.20 9.70
C PRO A 181 9.24 -22.30 10.11
N LYS A 182 8.99 -22.44 11.42
CA LYS A 182 7.62 -22.54 11.97
C LYS A 182 6.85 -21.23 11.83
N GLN A 183 7.53 -20.08 11.92
CA GLN A 183 6.91 -18.78 11.75
C GLN A 183 6.27 -18.62 10.36
N SER A 184 6.92 -19.11 9.31
CA SER A 184 6.35 -19.10 7.95
C SER A 184 5.11 -19.98 7.82
N VAL A 185 5.09 -21.13 8.52
CA VAL A 185 3.92 -22.03 8.53
C VAL A 185 2.76 -21.39 9.33
N ILE A 186 3.06 -20.79 10.48
CA ILE A 186 2.06 -20.05 11.27
C ILE A 186 1.39 -18.97 10.41
N GLN A 187 2.16 -18.23 9.61
CA GLN A 187 1.59 -17.22 8.73
C GLN A 187 0.59 -17.81 7.73
N LYS A 188 0.94 -18.92 7.06
CA LYS A 188 0.04 -19.60 6.12
C LYS A 188 -1.24 -20.12 6.79
N LEU A 189 -1.12 -20.67 7.99
CA LEU A 189 -2.27 -21.15 8.75
C LEU A 189 -3.16 -20.01 9.25
N THR A 190 -2.57 -18.88 9.64
CA THR A 190 -3.31 -17.66 9.99
C THR A 190 -4.06 -17.12 8.76
N ASP A 191 -3.44 -17.14 7.57
CA ASP A 191 -4.11 -16.74 6.34
C ASP A 191 -5.30 -17.67 6.01
N LYS A 192 -5.14 -19.00 6.23
CA LYS A 192 -6.22 -20.00 6.11
C LYS A 192 -7.35 -19.69 7.08
N LEU A 193 -7.04 -19.43 8.36
CA LEU A 193 -8.02 -19.08 9.38
C LEU A 193 -8.80 -17.80 9.01
N ASN A 194 -8.08 -16.75 8.57
CA ASN A 194 -8.68 -15.51 8.08
C ASN A 194 -9.59 -15.74 6.86
N SER A 195 -9.20 -16.66 5.96
CA SER A 195 -10.02 -17.02 4.80
C SER A 195 -11.33 -17.70 5.22
N ILE A 196 -11.28 -18.66 6.16
CA ILE A 196 -12.47 -19.33 6.71
C ILE A 196 -13.39 -18.32 7.37
N THR A 197 -12.84 -17.43 8.21
CA THR A 197 -13.61 -16.38 8.88
C THR A 197 -14.28 -15.44 7.88
N ARG A 198 -13.55 -15.01 6.86
CA ARG A 198 -14.09 -14.13 5.80
C ARG A 198 -15.19 -14.82 5.01
N GLU A 199 -15.01 -16.09 4.63
CA GLU A 199 -16.00 -16.89 3.93
C GLU A 199 -17.29 -16.99 4.76
N SER A 200 -17.17 -17.33 6.05
CA SER A 200 -18.30 -17.46 6.98
C SER A 200 -19.04 -16.12 7.17
N LEU A 201 -18.31 -15.01 7.35
CA LEU A 201 -18.93 -13.68 7.53
C LEU A 201 -19.58 -13.16 6.24
N THR A 202 -18.94 -13.35 5.09
CA THR A 202 -19.51 -12.95 3.81
C THR A 202 -20.76 -13.78 3.47
N GLY A 203 -20.70 -15.09 3.75
CA GLY A 203 -21.78 -16.04 3.53
C GLY A 203 -22.73 -16.24 4.70
N ILE A 204 -22.74 -15.38 5.73
CA ILE A 204 -23.47 -15.61 6.99
C ILE A 204 -24.96 -15.88 6.78
N ARG A 205 -25.58 -15.26 5.77
CA ARG A 205 -27.00 -15.52 5.43
C ARG A 205 -27.20 -16.94 4.91
N VAL A 206 -26.26 -17.45 4.14
CA VAL A 206 -26.28 -18.83 3.62
C VAL A 206 -26.05 -19.81 4.75
N VAL A 207 -25.04 -19.58 5.61
CA VAL A 207 -24.76 -20.41 6.78
C VAL A 207 -26.02 -20.57 7.63
N ARG A 208 -26.70 -19.46 7.94
CA ARG A 208 -27.96 -19.49 8.74
C ARG A 208 -29.13 -20.12 8.00
N ALA A 209 -29.26 -19.85 6.67
CA ALA A 209 -30.36 -20.41 5.89
C ALA A 209 -30.32 -21.96 5.80
N TYR A 210 -29.10 -22.52 5.88
CA TYR A 210 -28.90 -23.98 5.80
C TYR A 210 -28.58 -24.64 7.16
N ASN A 211 -28.66 -23.90 8.30
CA ASN A 211 -28.30 -24.36 9.64
C ASN A 211 -26.90 -25.02 9.67
N ALA A 212 -25.94 -24.36 9.01
CA ALA A 212 -24.58 -24.87 8.83
C ALA A 212 -23.58 -24.26 9.82
N GLU A 213 -24.04 -23.70 10.95
CA GLU A 213 -23.22 -23.10 11.99
C GLU A 213 -22.21 -24.10 12.55
N ASP A 214 -22.69 -25.30 12.95
CA ASP A 214 -21.82 -26.34 13.53
C ASP A 214 -20.73 -26.79 12.55
N TYR A 215 -21.06 -26.89 11.27
CA TYR A 215 -20.05 -27.21 10.22
C TYR A 215 -18.98 -26.14 10.09
N GLN A 216 -19.36 -24.86 10.10
CA GLN A 216 -18.42 -23.75 10.02
C GLN A 216 -17.59 -23.63 11.31
N ASP A 217 -18.19 -23.87 12.46
CA ASP A 217 -17.51 -23.88 13.74
C ASP A 217 -16.43 -24.97 13.79
N GLN A 218 -16.79 -26.21 13.41
CA GLN A 218 -15.82 -27.30 13.33
C GLN A 218 -14.65 -26.96 12.37
N LYS A 219 -14.95 -26.44 11.18
CA LYS A 219 -13.94 -26.03 10.20
C LYS A 219 -13.00 -24.95 10.75
N PHE A 220 -13.56 -24.01 11.52
CA PHE A 220 -12.79 -22.95 12.17
C PHE A 220 -11.93 -23.52 13.31
N GLU A 221 -12.49 -24.34 14.19
CA GLU A 221 -11.77 -24.91 15.33
C GLU A 221 -10.64 -25.84 14.93
N GLU A 222 -10.78 -26.61 13.85
CA GLU A 222 -9.68 -27.42 13.29
C GLU A 222 -8.50 -26.55 12.87
N ALA A 223 -8.77 -25.45 12.13
CA ALA A 223 -7.74 -24.51 11.71
C ALA A 223 -7.14 -23.74 12.89
N ASN A 224 -7.96 -23.33 13.86
CA ASN A 224 -7.56 -22.65 15.07
C ASN A 224 -6.66 -23.52 15.96
N ALA A 225 -7.00 -24.79 16.14
CA ALA A 225 -6.17 -25.74 16.89
C ALA A 225 -4.79 -25.94 16.26
N GLU A 226 -4.69 -25.94 14.93
CA GLU A 226 -3.44 -26.08 14.19
C GLU A 226 -2.54 -24.84 14.39
N VAL A 227 -3.12 -23.63 14.25
CA VAL A 227 -2.45 -22.36 14.53
C VAL A 227 -1.98 -22.31 15.99
N THR A 228 -2.85 -22.67 16.93
CA THR A 228 -2.57 -22.64 18.37
C THR A 228 -1.43 -23.58 18.73
N ARG A 229 -1.42 -24.82 18.20
CA ARG A 229 -0.34 -25.80 18.46
C ARG A 229 1.03 -25.26 18.05
N LEU A 230 1.13 -24.67 16.85
CA LEU A 230 2.38 -24.14 16.36
C LEU A 230 2.82 -22.88 17.12
N ASN A 231 1.88 -21.98 17.43
CA ASN A 231 2.17 -20.80 18.25
C ASN A 231 2.64 -21.21 19.65
N LEU A 232 2.02 -22.19 20.28
CA LEU A 232 2.48 -22.71 21.58
C LEU A 232 3.89 -23.27 21.50
N PHE A 233 4.22 -24.02 20.45
CA PHE A 233 5.58 -24.52 20.25
C PHE A 233 6.61 -23.38 20.15
N VAL A 234 6.35 -22.40 19.29
CA VAL A 234 7.27 -21.25 19.11
C VAL A 234 7.35 -20.41 20.37
N ASN A 235 6.22 -20.12 21.03
CA ASN A 235 6.20 -19.33 22.26
C ASN A 235 6.89 -20.05 23.42
N ARG A 236 6.79 -21.37 23.54
CA ARG A 236 7.55 -22.16 24.52
C ARG A 236 9.05 -22.09 24.27
N LEU A 237 9.49 -22.18 22.99
CA LEU A 237 10.89 -21.97 22.65
C LEU A 237 11.37 -20.56 23.03
N MET A 238 10.58 -19.52 22.72
CA MET A 238 10.92 -18.15 23.08
C MET A 238 10.89 -17.90 24.59
N ALA A 239 9.98 -18.54 25.32
CA ALA A 239 9.91 -18.43 26.78
C ALA A 239 11.14 -18.99 27.49
N ILE A 240 11.80 -20.00 26.92
CA ILE A 240 13.06 -20.57 27.45
C ILE A 240 14.23 -19.60 27.28
N MET A 241 14.16 -18.67 26.34
CA MET A 241 15.27 -17.75 26.03
C MET A 241 15.69 -16.91 27.25
N ASN A 242 14.74 -16.27 27.94
CA ASN A 242 15.04 -15.44 29.10
C ASN A 242 15.66 -16.22 30.28
N PRO A 243 15.15 -17.39 30.73
CA PRO A 243 15.80 -18.21 31.75
C PRO A 243 17.21 -18.66 31.38
N ILE A 244 17.44 -19.06 30.12
CA ILE A 244 18.79 -19.46 29.68
C ILE A 244 19.73 -18.26 29.68
N MET A 245 19.28 -17.10 29.19
CA MET A 245 20.08 -15.88 29.24
C MET A 245 20.44 -15.49 30.67
N MET A 246 19.49 -15.62 31.60
CA MET A 246 19.74 -15.39 33.03
C MET A 246 20.75 -16.41 33.58
N ALA A 247 20.64 -17.68 33.20
CA ALA A 247 21.59 -18.72 33.60
C ALA A 247 22.99 -18.45 33.05
N ILE A 248 23.14 -18.03 31.79
CA ILE A 248 24.43 -17.65 31.19
C ILE A 248 25.03 -16.46 31.96
N SER A 249 24.24 -15.41 32.22
CA SER A 249 24.70 -14.22 32.93
C SER A 249 25.12 -14.54 34.38
N SER A 250 24.30 -15.32 35.10
CA SER A 250 24.61 -15.75 36.46
C SER A 250 25.80 -16.71 36.52
N GLY A 251 25.89 -17.64 35.55
CA GLY A 251 27.02 -18.55 35.42
C GLY A 251 28.32 -17.82 35.10
N LEU A 252 28.28 -16.82 34.22
CA LEU A 252 29.42 -15.95 33.94
C LEU A 252 29.84 -15.17 35.19
N SER A 253 28.88 -14.62 35.93
CA SER A 253 29.13 -13.92 37.19
C SER A 253 29.82 -14.85 38.22
N LEU A 254 29.26 -16.06 38.38
CA LEU A 254 29.83 -17.06 39.27
C LEU A 254 31.26 -17.45 38.85
N ALA A 255 31.49 -17.67 37.57
CA ALA A 255 32.82 -18.01 37.04
C ALA A 255 33.83 -16.90 37.30
N ILE A 256 33.48 -15.63 37.07
CA ILE A 256 34.36 -14.49 37.32
C ILE A 256 34.69 -14.37 38.81
N TYR A 257 33.70 -14.49 39.71
CA TYR A 257 33.92 -14.46 41.15
C TYR A 257 34.76 -15.65 41.63
N TRP A 258 34.46 -16.86 41.14
CA TRP A 258 35.17 -18.08 41.51
C TRP A 258 36.66 -18.02 41.08
N ILE A 259 36.93 -17.70 39.83
CA ILE A 259 38.29 -17.52 39.31
C ILE A 259 39.00 -16.37 40.02
N GLY A 260 38.27 -15.24 40.23
CA GLY A 260 38.78 -14.08 40.94
C GLY A 260 39.21 -14.39 42.38
N ALA A 261 38.43 -15.21 43.10
CA ALA A 261 38.76 -15.63 44.45
C ALA A 261 40.10 -16.38 44.52
N TYR A 262 40.39 -17.27 43.55
CA TYR A 262 41.70 -17.93 43.46
C TYR A 262 42.82 -16.95 43.14
N ILE A 263 42.64 -16.07 42.14
CA ILE A 263 43.65 -15.09 41.76
C ILE A 263 43.97 -14.14 42.92
N ILE A 264 42.95 -13.68 43.65
CA ILE A 264 43.13 -12.77 44.81
C ILE A 264 43.78 -13.49 45.99
N ASN A 265 43.43 -14.78 46.21
CA ASN A 265 44.04 -15.54 47.30
C ASN A 265 45.56 -15.75 47.12
N ASP A 266 46.00 -15.98 45.87
CA ASP A 266 47.41 -16.22 45.51
C ASP A 266 48.21 -14.92 45.36
N ALA A 267 47.56 -13.75 45.39
CA ALA A 267 48.16 -12.45 45.23
C ALA A 267 48.79 -11.94 46.57
N SER A 268 49.78 -11.03 46.46
CA SER A 268 50.30 -10.31 47.56
C SER A 268 49.27 -9.48 48.33
N LEU A 269 49.44 -9.22 49.62
CA LEU A 269 48.46 -8.44 50.40
C LEU A 269 48.21 -7.05 49.84
N THR A 270 49.20 -6.45 49.20
CA THR A 270 49.07 -5.13 48.52
C THR A 270 48.25 -5.17 47.23
N ASP A 271 48.24 -6.30 46.54
CA ASP A 271 47.60 -6.42 45.25
C ASP A 271 46.14 -6.96 45.33
N ARG A 272 45.70 -7.45 46.49
CA ARG A 272 44.37 -8.05 46.69
C ARG A 272 43.24 -7.06 46.45
N LEU A 273 43.37 -5.84 46.97
CA LEU A 273 42.33 -4.82 46.82
C LEU A 273 42.21 -4.31 45.38
N PRO A 274 43.32 -3.97 44.68
CA PRO A 274 43.28 -3.66 43.25
C PRO A 274 42.68 -4.79 42.40
N LEU A 275 43.05 -6.05 42.63
CA LEU A 275 42.51 -7.21 41.93
C LEU A 275 41.03 -7.42 42.19
N PHE A 276 40.55 -7.19 43.42
CA PHE A 276 39.11 -7.22 43.73
C PHE A 276 38.36 -6.13 43.01
N SER A 277 38.90 -4.93 42.98
CA SER A 277 38.33 -3.79 42.22
C SER A 277 38.28 -4.09 40.72
N ASP A 278 39.35 -4.61 40.14
CA ASP A 278 39.42 -5.04 38.75
C ASP A 278 38.38 -6.14 38.41
N MET A 279 38.15 -7.08 39.32
CA MET A 279 37.14 -8.14 39.19
C MET A 279 35.73 -7.54 39.08
N VAL A 280 35.38 -6.56 39.91
CA VAL A 280 34.06 -5.88 39.89
C VAL A 280 33.85 -5.13 38.56
N VAL A 281 34.89 -4.42 38.09
CA VAL A 281 34.85 -3.69 36.81
C VAL A 281 34.76 -4.65 35.63
N PHE A 282 35.57 -5.73 35.67
CA PHE A 282 35.55 -6.76 34.63
C PHE A 282 34.16 -7.40 34.50
N MET A 283 33.50 -7.67 35.63
CA MET A 283 32.14 -8.17 35.67
C MET A 283 31.17 -7.24 34.90
N SER A 284 31.26 -5.93 35.17
CA SER A 284 30.43 -4.92 34.50
C SER A 284 30.63 -4.94 32.97
N TYR A 285 31.87 -4.99 32.50
CA TYR A 285 32.19 -5.07 31.08
C TYR A 285 31.76 -6.41 30.45
N ALA A 286 31.95 -7.54 31.16
CA ALA A 286 31.53 -8.85 30.70
C ALA A 286 30.01 -8.90 30.44
N MET A 287 29.22 -8.31 31.32
CA MET A 287 27.78 -8.19 31.15
C MET A 287 27.41 -7.33 29.93
N GLN A 288 28.14 -6.23 29.69
CA GLN A 288 27.93 -5.38 28.54
C GLN A 288 28.25 -6.10 27.22
N VAL A 289 29.28 -6.96 27.18
CA VAL A 289 29.55 -7.82 26.01
C VAL A 289 28.39 -8.74 25.74
N VAL A 290 27.87 -9.44 26.75
CA VAL A 290 26.72 -10.37 26.59
C VAL A 290 25.48 -9.62 26.09
N ILE A 291 25.17 -8.44 26.65
CA ILE A 291 24.05 -7.60 26.22
C ILE A 291 24.26 -7.14 24.78
N GLY A 292 25.46 -6.72 24.39
CA GLY A 292 25.78 -6.32 23.02
C GLY A 292 25.47 -7.41 22.00
N PHE A 293 25.86 -8.66 22.29
CA PHE A 293 25.52 -9.80 21.42
C PHE A 293 24.01 -10.10 21.39
N LEU A 294 23.33 -9.94 22.52
CA LEU A 294 21.87 -10.11 22.58
C LEU A 294 21.13 -9.09 21.71
N LEU A 295 21.55 -7.82 21.75
CA LEU A 295 20.98 -6.76 20.93
C LEU A 295 21.14 -7.03 19.42
N MET A 296 22.24 -7.64 19.00
CA MET A 296 22.44 -8.05 17.61
C MET A 296 21.42 -9.12 17.18
N GLY A 297 20.95 -9.96 18.08
CA GLY A 297 19.91 -10.95 17.82
C GLY A 297 18.59 -10.35 17.34
N ALA A 298 18.24 -9.14 17.73
CA ALA A 298 17.02 -8.45 17.28
C ALA A 298 16.97 -8.23 15.76
N LEU A 299 18.13 -8.14 15.10
CA LEU A 299 18.25 -8.01 13.66
C LEU A 299 17.63 -9.19 12.91
N PHE A 300 17.82 -10.41 13.43
CA PHE A 300 17.31 -11.63 12.79
C PHE A 300 15.77 -11.70 12.77
N ILE A 301 15.11 -10.97 13.65
CA ILE A 301 13.63 -10.91 13.68
C ILE A 301 13.10 -9.88 12.67
N VAL A 302 13.74 -8.71 12.56
CA VAL A 302 13.26 -7.58 11.77
C VAL A 302 13.67 -7.69 10.31
N LEU A 303 14.91 -8.09 10.04
CA LEU A 303 15.52 -8.05 8.71
C LEU A 303 14.75 -8.89 7.66
N PRO A 304 14.34 -10.14 7.91
CA PRO A 304 13.66 -10.95 6.89
C PRO A 304 12.34 -10.35 6.44
N ARG A 305 11.54 -9.85 7.38
CA ARG A 305 10.26 -9.20 7.07
C ARG A 305 10.47 -7.93 6.24
N THR A 306 11.43 -7.13 6.65
CA THR A 306 11.79 -5.90 5.93
C THR A 306 12.32 -6.18 4.53
N LEU A 307 13.10 -7.25 4.32
CA LEU A 307 13.58 -7.64 2.99
C LEU A 307 12.44 -8.00 2.05
N VAL A 308 11.43 -8.72 2.53
CA VAL A 308 10.23 -9.05 1.75
C VAL A 308 9.46 -7.78 1.40
N SER A 309 9.18 -6.92 2.38
CA SER A 309 8.49 -5.65 2.16
C SER A 309 9.25 -4.73 1.20
N ALA A 310 10.58 -4.64 1.33
CA ALA A 310 11.43 -3.91 0.41
C ALA A 310 11.37 -4.45 -1.02
N GLY A 311 11.30 -5.77 -1.19
CA GLY A 311 11.09 -6.42 -2.47
C GLY A 311 9.77 -6.02 -3.13
N ARG A 312 8.68 -6.03 -2.36
CA ARG A 312 7.33 -5.62 -2.82
C ARG A 312 7.27 -4.14 -3.20
N ILE A 313 7.88 -3.28 -2.39
CA ILE A 313 7.96 -1.84 -2.67
C ILE A 313 8.75 -1.59 -3.96
N ASN A 314 9.92 -2.24 -4.13
CA ASN A 314 10.70 -2.08 -5.35
C ASN A 314 9.95 -2.54 -6.60
N GLN A 315 9.12 -3.59 -6.54
CA GLN A 315 8.28 -4.01 -7.66
C GLN A 315 7.35 -2.89 -8.16
N VAL A 316 6.82 -2.05 -7.25
CA VAL A 316 5.99 -0.90 -7.62
C VAL A 316 6.84 0.24 -8.17
N LEU A 317 7.94 0.58 -7.48
CA LEU A 317 8.78 1.71 -7.85
C LEU A 317 9.59 1.51 -9.15
N ASP A 318 9.90 0.25 -9.48
CA ASP A 318 10.64 -0.11 -10.69
C ASP A 318 9.73 -0.30 -11.91
N LEU A 319 8.42 -0.42 -11.71
CA LEU A 319 7.48 -0.59 -12.81
C LEU A 319 7.14 0.77 -13.40
N HIS A 320 7.28 0.89 -14.72
CA HIS A 320 6.83 2.04 -15.48
C HIS A 320 5.43 1.80 -16.02
N SER A 321 4.66 2.86 -16.20
CA SER A 321 3.38 2.79 -16.87
C SER A 321 3.58 2.32 -18.30
N SER A 322 2.68 1.47 -18.79
CA SER A 322 2.67 1.07 -20.20
C SER A 322 2.15 2.17 -21.11
N ILE A 323 1.49 3.18 -20.52
CA ILE A 323 0.94 4.33 -21.23
C ILE A 323 1.65 5.58 -20.74
N GLU A 324 2.35 6.25 -21.64
CA GLU A 324 3.08 7.48 -21.39
C GLU A 324 2.71 8.52 -22.44
N ASN A 325 2.90 9.79 -22.10
CA ASN A 325 2.75 10.88 -23.07
C ASN A 325 3.79 10.77 -24.17
N PRO A 326 3.42 11.04 -25.43
CA PRO A 326 4.39 11.11 -26.51
C PRO A 326 5.39 12.26 -26.27
N SER A 327 6.59 12.11 -26.78
CA SER A 327 7.64 13.15 -26.65
C SER A 327 7.30 14.45 -27.39
N GLN A 328 6.45 14.37 -28.41
CA GLN A 328 5.92 15.50 -29.19
C GLN A 328 4.42 15.29 -29.41
N PRO A 329 3.57 15.73 -28.47
CA PRO A 329 2.13 15.63 -28.62
C PRO A 329 1.63 16.39 -29.85
N GLN A 330 0.65 15.79 -30.54
CA GLN A 330 -0.07 16.43 -31.64
C GLN A 330 -1.34 17.10 -31.09
N THR A 331 -1.71 18.22 -31.67
CA THR A 331 -2.98 18.92 -31.39
C THR A 331 -3.92 18.74 -32.57
N ALA A 332 -5.18 18.47 -32.30
CA ALA A 332 -6.20 18.40 -33.35
C ALA A 332 -6.49 19.76 -33.97
N ASP A 333 -7.00 19.74 -35.21
CA ASP A 333 -7.51 20.94 -35.84
C ASP A 333 -8.78 21.39 -35.08
N SER A 334 -8.79 22.65 -34.67
CA SER A 334 -9.90 23.26 -33.94
C SER A 334 -11.22 23.34 -34.73
N SER A 335 -11.18 23.09 -36.05
CA SER A 335 -12.37 23.04 -36.93
C SER A 335 -13.16 21.73 -36.78
N ILE A 336 -12.56 20.67 -36.26
CA ILE A 336 -13.18 19.36 -36.04
C ILE A 336 -13.24 19.13 -34.55
N GLN A 337 -14.44 18.98 -34.00
CA GLN A 337 -14.62 18.77 -32.57
C GLN A 337 -15.56 17.59 -32.27
N GLY A 338 -15.04 16.57 -31.61
CA GLY A 338 -15.82 15.43 -31.17
C GLY A 338 -15.99 14.33 -32.22
N GLN A 339 -15.20 14.32 -33.30
CA GLN A 339 -15.19 13.21 -34.25
C GLN A 339 -14.41 12.03 -33.68
N VAL A 340 -14.94 10.81 -33.81
CA VAL A 340 -14.30 9.57 -33.36
C VAL A 340 -14.26 8.56 -34.50
N GLU A 341 -13.09 8.00 -34.77
CA GLU A 341 -12.93 6.98 -35.81
C GLU A 341 -12.08 5.81 -35.30
N PHE A 342 -12.59 4.61 -35.43
CA PHE A 342 -11.89 3.35 -35.16
C PHE A 342 -11.54 2.70 -36.50
N ARG A 343 -10.28 2.38 -36.75
CA ARG A 343 -9.79 1.78 -37.99
C ARG A 343 -9.15 0.44 -37.69
N ASP A 344 -9.81 -0.62 -38.04
CA ASP A 344 -9.36 -2.01 -37.95
C ASP A 344 -8.82 -2.37 -36.55
N VAL A 345 -9.52 -1.92 -35.50
CA VAL A 345 -9.05 -1.99 -34.12
C VAL A 345 -9.16 -3.41 -33.58
N THR A 346 -8.04 -3.94 -33.13
CA THR A 346 -7.94 -5.21 -32.41
C THR A 346 -7.30 -4.98 -31.04
N PHE A 347 -7.84 -5.61 -29.99
CA PHE A 347 -7.34 -5.48 -28.63
C PHE A 347 -7.28 -6.80 -27.87
N ARG A 348 -6.16 -6.99 -27.14
CA ARG A 348 -5.87 -8.11 -26.25
C ARG A 348 -5.37 -7.58 -24.91
N TYR A 349 -5.89 -8.12 -23.80
CA TYR A 349 -5.36 -7.74 -22.46
C TYR A 349 -3.95 -8.24 -22.18
N SER A 350 -3.51 -9.26 -22.90
CA SER A 350 -2.15 -9.81 -22.82
C SER A 350 -1.72 -10.29 -24.21
N LYS A 351 -0.43 -10.23 -24.51
CA LYS A 351 0.13 -10.68 -25.79
C LYS A 351 -0.24 -12.14 -26.14
N ASN A 352 -0.48 -12.97 -25.12
CA ASN A 352 -0.79 -14.40 -25.27
C ASN A 352 -2.28 -14.72 -25.07
N SER A 353 -3.15 -13.74 -24.87
CA SER A 353 -4.59 -13.95 -24.74
C SER A 353 -5.29 -13.84 -26.10
N GLU A 354 -6.47 -14.44 -26.20
CA GLU A 354 -7.37 -14.23 -27.33
C GLU A 354 -7.77 -12.75 -27.42
N ALA A 355 -8.12 -12.32 -28.63
CA ALA A 355 -8.62 -10.97 -28.85
C ALA A 355 -9.98 -10.80 -28.17
N VAL A 356 -10.14 -9.72 -27.41
CA VAL A 356 -11.41 -9.34 -26.79
C VAL A 356 -12.22 -8.47 -27.73
N VAL A 357 -11.54 -7.74 -28.61
CA VAL A 357 -12.09 -6.94 -29.71
C VAL A 357 -11.24 -7.24 -30.93
N GLU A 358 -11.87 -7.51 -32.08
CA GLU A 358 -11.18 -7.94 -33.30
C GLU A 358 -11.75 -7.24 -34.53
N HIS A 359 -10.89 -6.55 -35.26
CA HIS A 359 -11.17 -5.89 -36.54
C HIS A 359 -12.38 -4.94 -36.50
N VAL A 360 -12.50 -4.12 -35.44
CA VAL A 360 -13.61 -3.17 -35.30
C VAL A 360 -13.31 -1.87 -36.03
N SER A 361 -14.18 -1.49 -36.94
CA SER A 361 -14.13 -0.22 -37.70
C SER A 361 -15.46 0.48 -37.65
N PHE A 362 -15.49 1.75 -37.26
CA PHE A 362 -16.63 2.64 -37.36
C PHE A 362 -16.17 4.10 -37.29
N LYS A 363 -17.05 5.00 -37.71
CA LYS A 363 -16.86 6.44 -37.61
C LYS A 363 -18.09 7.07 -36.99
N ALA A 364 -17.86 7.98 -36.02
CA ALA A 364 -18.88 8.85 -35.44
C ALA A 364 -18.52 10.29 -35.79
N GLU A 365 -19.40 10.97 -36.49
CA GLU A 365 -19.26 12.41 -36.75
C GLU A 365 -19.64 13.22 -35.50
N ALA A 366 -19.22 14.47 -35.45
CA ALA A 366 -19.52 15.37 -34.35
C ALA A 366 -21.01 15.43 -34.02
N GLY A 367 -21.38 15.24 -32.75
CA GLY A 367 -22.75 15.27 -32.28
C GLY A 367 -23.57 13.98 -32.49
N GLN A 368 -23.04 13.00 -33.22
CA GLN A 368 -23.74 11.72 -33.44
C GLN A 368 -23.77 10.86 -32.16
N THR A 369 -24.80 10.04 -32.08
CA THR A 369 -24.94 9.00 -31.05
C THR A 369 -24.64 7.63 -31.64
N VAL A 370 -23.56 7.00 -31.20
CA VAL A 370 -23.16 5.63 -31.55
C VAL A 370 -23.42 4.70 -30.37
N ALA A 371 -24.17 3.64 -30.61
CA ALA A 371 -24.53 2.67 -29.60
C ALA A 371 -23.85 1.30 -29.83
N PHE A 372 -23.51 0.63 -28.74
CA PHE A 372 -22.91 -0.70 -28.74
C PHE A 372 -23.81 -1.68 -28.00
N ILE A 373 -24.26 -2.72 -28.67
CA ILE A 373 -25.09 -3.78 -28.08
C ILE A 373 -24.51 -5.16 -28.40
N GLY A 374 -24.89 -6.16 -27.62
CA GLY A 374 -24.46 -7.54 -27.77
C GLY A 374 -24.48 -8.30 -26.44
N SER A 375 -24.13 -9.58 -26.47
CA SER A 375 -24.09 -10.46 -25.29
C SER A 375 -23.12 -9.97 -24.21
N THR A 376 -23.31 -10.43 -22.97
CA THR A 376 -22.34 -10.17 -21.89
C THR A 376 -20.98 -10.79 -22.26
N GLY A 377 -19.91 -10.00 -22.14
CA GLY A 377 -18.57 -10.46 -22.52
C GLY A 377 -18.19 -10.23 -23.99
N SER A 378 -19.07 -9.65 -24.82
CA SER A 378 -18.78 -9.38 -26.25
C SER A 378 -17.78 -8.24 -26.52
N GLY A 379 -17.17 -7.64 -25.49
CA GLY A 379 -16.12 -6.63 -25.65
C GLY A 379 -16.56 -5.16 -25.62
N LYS A 380 -17.86 -4.85 -25.44
CA LYS A 380 -18.42 -3.48 -25.47
C LYS A 380 -17.70 -2.47 -24.57
N SER A 381 -17.63 -2.75 -23.27
CA SER A 381 -16.93 -1.88 -22.31
C SER A 381 -15.43 -1.80 -22.60
N THR A 382 -14.83 -2.88 -23.09
CA THR A 382 -13.42 -2.86 -23.51
C THR A 382 -13.21 -1.88 -24.66
N LEU A 383 -14.08 -1.91 -25.67
CA LEU A 383 -13.99 -1.05 -26.84
C LEU A 383 -14.02 0.45 -26.46
N VAL A 384 -15.00 0.87 -25.65
CA VAL A 384 -15.12 2.28 -25.25
C VAL A 384 -14.00 2.73 -24.31
N ASN A 385 -13.37 1.81 -23.56
CA ASN A 385 -12.23 2.09 -22.69
C ASN A 385 -10.92 2.35 -23.45
N LEU A 386 -10.85 2.00 -24.74
CA LEU A 386 -9.70 2.30 -25.58
C LEU A 386 -9.65 3.80 -25.96
N LEU A 387 -10.79 4.46 -26.08
CA LEU A 387 -10.86 5.86 -26.51
C LEU A 387 -10.17 6.85 -25.53
N PRO A 388 -10.42 6.82 -24.19
CA PRO A 388 -9.70 7.67 -23.25
C PRO A 388 -8.27 7.15 -22.98
N ARG A 389 -7.81 6.20 -23.80
CA ARG A 389 -6.49 5.58 -23.71
C ARG A 389 -6.22 5.00 -22.31
N PHE A 390 -7.19 4.19 -21.78
CA PHE A 390 -6.95 3.38 -20.59
C PHE A 390 -6.10 2.16 -20.91
N TYR A 391 -6.10 1.76 -22.18
CA TYR A 391 -5.26 0.74 -22.80
C TYR A 391 -4.91 1.20 -24.22
N ASP A 392 -3.72 0.83 -24.70
CA ASP A 392 -3.37 0.99 -26.12
C ASP A 392 -3.90 -0.20 -26.93
N VAL A 393 -4.27 0.03 -28.17
CA VAL A 393 -4.71 -1.01 -29.10
C VAL A 393 -3.57 -1.99 -29.38
N SER A 394 -3.93 -3.25 -29.70
CA SER A 394 -2.94 -4.24 -30.12
C SER A 394 -2.59 -4.11 -31.58
N ASP A 395 -3.60 -3.82 -32.43
CA ASP A 395 -3.48 -3.56 -33.86
C ASP A 395 -4.56 -2.53 -34.28
N GLY A 396 -4.34 -1.82 -35.38
CA GLY A 396 -5.20 -0.74 -35.84
C GLY A 396 -4.94 0.59 -35.15
N GLU A 397 -5.85 1.55 -35.33
CA GLU A 397 -5.72 2.89 -34.74
C GLU A 397 -7.09 3.48 -34.33
N ILE A 398 -7.06 4.37 -33.34
CA ILE A 398 -8.22 5.16 -32.90
C ILE A 398 -7.87 6.63 -33.09
N LEU A 399 -8.73 7.34 -33.79
CA LEU A 399 -8.56 8.76 -34.05
C LEU A 399 -9.66 9.55 -33.34
N VAL A 400 -9.24 10.65 -32.71
CA VAL A 400 -10.13 11.68 -32.16
C VAL A 400 -9.80 12.97 -32.91
N ASP A 401 -10.78 13.58 -33.53
CA ASP A 401 -10.60 14.79 -34.36
C ASP A 401 -9.45 14.66 -35.39
N GLY A 402 -9.33 13.48 -35.99
CA GLY A 402 -8.34 13.14 -36.99
C GLY A 402 -6.92 12.84 -36.48
N VAL A 403 -6.67 12.93 -35.18
CA VAL A 403 -5.37 12.63 -34.55
C VAL A 403 -5.45 11.31 -33.80
N ASN A 404 -4.41 10.46 -33.92
CA ASN A 404 -4.35 9.19 -33.17
C ASN A 404 -4.29 9.45 -31.66
N VAL A 405 -5.08 8.71 -30.89
CA VAL A 405 -5.11 8.82 -29.41
C VAL A 405 -3.74 8.59 -28.75
N GLN A 406 -2.84 7.88 -29.42
CA GLN A 406 -1.47 7.65 -28.93
C GLN A 406 -0.57 8.88 -29.10
N ASP A 407 -0.90 9.78 -30.02
CA ASP A 407 -0.13 10.99 -30.33
C ASP A 407 -0.60 12.22 -29.53
N TYR A 408 -1.74 12.11 -28.82
CA TYR A 408 -2.22 13.16 -27.94
C TYR A 408 -1.42 13.26 -26.64
N ASP A 409 -1.36 14.48 -26.06
CA ASP A 409 -1.18 14.60 -24.61
C ASP A 409 -2.37 13.95 -23.90
N LEU A 410 -2.11 13.13 -22.87
CA LEU A 410 -3.16 12.39 -22.16
C LEU A 410 -4.15 13.30 -21.42
N GLU A 411 -3.70 14.46 -20.92
CA GLU A 411 -4.57 15.44 -20.26
C GLU A 411 -5.51 16.07 -21.29
N ASP A 412 -5.01 16.45 -22.47
CA ASP A 412 -5.80 17.04 -23.56
C ASP A 412 -6.83 16.05 -24.10
N LEU A 413 -6.42 14.81 -24.38
CA LEU A 413 -7.36 13.76 -24.81
C LEU A 413 -8.48 13.52 -23.81
N ARG A 414 -8.12 13.39 -22.52
CA ARG A 414 -9.09 13.12 -21.45
C ARG A 414 -9.97 14.32 -21.11
N ASN A 415 -9.53 15.52 -21.41
CA ASN A 415 -10.37 16.72 -21.30
C ASN A 415 -11.48 16.76 -22.35
N LYS A 416 -11.24 16.18 -23.55
CA LYS A 416 -12.26 16.02 -24.59
C LYS A 416 -13.32 14.98 -24.25
N VAL A 417 -13.04 14.04 -23.33
CA VAL A 417 -13.88 12.86 -23.04
C VAL A 417 -14.51 12.95 -21.65
N GLY A 418 -15.82 12.95 -21.60
CA GLY A 418 -16.62 12.73 -20.39
C GLY A 418 -16.93 11.25 -20.24
N TYR A 419 -16.26 10.57 -19.30
CA TYR A 419 -16.44 9.13 -19.10
C TYR A 419 -17.35 8.82 -17.91
N ILE A 420 -18.43 8.09 -18.15
CA ILE A 420 -19.41 7.65 -17.17
C ILE A 420 -19.31 6.12 -17.02
N PRO A 421 -18.71 5.61 -15.92
CA PRO A 421 -18.51 4.17 -15.75
C PRO A 421 -19.81 3.43 -15.43
N GLN A 422 -19.83 2.13 -15.68
CA GLN A 422 -20.93 1.23 -15.36
C GLN A 422 -21.30 1.30 -13.87
N LYS A 423 -20.29 1.33 -12.98
CA LYS A 423 -20.50 1.50 -11.55
C LYS A 423 -20.05 2.90 -11.13
N ALA A 424 -21.01 3.74 -10.80
CA ALA A 424 -20.75 5.09 -10.32
C ALA A 424 -19.93 5.07 -9.01
N VAL A 425 -18.83 5.83 -9.01
CA VAL A 425 -17.98 6.05 -7.85
C VAL A 425 -18.06 7.52 -7.47
N LEU A 426 -18.48 7.79 -6.21
CA LEU A 426 -18.40 9.12 -5.60
C LEU A 426 -17.26 9.14 -4.58
N PHE A 427 -16.53 10.25 -4.58
CA PHE A 427 -15.44 10.46 -3.62
C PHE A 427 -15.98 11.11 -2.35
N SER A 428 -15.36 10.79 -1.22
CA SER A 428 -15.68 11.42 0.06
C SER A 428 -15.42 12.93 0.02
N GLY A 429 -16.30 13.69 0.63
CA GLY A 429 -16.29 15.15 0.63
C GLY A 429 -17.71 15.69 0.53
N ASP A 430 -18.00 16.52 -0.44
CA ASP A 430 -19.33 17.06 -0.71
C ASP A 430 -19.76 16.88 -2.18
N VAL A 431 -20.98 17.26 -2.51
CA VAL A 431 -21.51 17.20 -3.87
C VAL A 431 -20.74 18.14 -4.79
N LYS A 432 -20.42 19.35 -4.29
CA LYS A 432 -19.65 20.36 -5.02
C LYS A 432 -18.29 19.82 -5.47
N GLY A 433 -17.50 19.26 -4.55
CA GLY A 433 -16.19 18.66 -4.87
C GLY A 433 -16.28 17.44 -5.77
N ASN A 434 -17.41 16.71 -5.74
CA ASN A 434 -17.65 15.63 -6.69
C ASN A 434 -17.99 16.11 -8.11
N LEU A 435 -18.66 17.24 -8.27
CA LEU A 435 -18.94 17.85 -9.58
C LEU A 435 -17.70 18.53 -10.17
N ASP A 436 -16.92 19.23 -9.34
CA ASP A 436 -15.67 19.93 -9.71
C ASP A 436 -14.43 18.99 -9.64
N PHE A 437 -14.65 17.70 -9.87
CA PHE A 437 -13.59 16.70 -9.72
C PHE A 437 -12.65 16.67 -10.92
N GLY A 438 -11.39 16.94 -10.67
CA GLY A 438 -10.31 16.87 -11.65
C GLY A 438 -9.98 18.22 -12.29
N LYS A 439 -8.97 18.21 -13.18
CA LYS A 439 -8.59 19.38 -13.97
C LYS A 439 -9.38 19.39 -15.28
N SER A 440 -9.89 20.54 -15.67
CA SER A 440 -10.43 20.80 -17.02
C SER A 440 -10.38 22.31 -17.28
N PRO A 441 -10.54 22.78 -18.52
CA PRO A 441 -10.62 24.21 -18.82
C PRO A 441 -11.76 24.93 -18.07
N GLU A 442 -12.78 24.20 -17.66
CA GLU A 442 -13.95 24.73 -16.93
C GLU A 442 -13.73 24.82 -15.40
N THR A 443 -12.65 24.24 -14.84
CA THR A 443 -12.41 24.25 -13.38
C THR A 443 -11.66 25.52 -12.93
N PRO A 444 -12.00 26.09 -11.75
CA PRO A 444 -13.10 25.70 -10.85
C PRO A 444 -14.47 26.06 -11.42
N LEU A 445 -15.42 25.11 -11.30
CA LEU A 445 -16.77 25.29 -11.81
C LEU A 445 -17.53 26.35 -11.01
N SER A 446 -18.29 27.21 -11.70
CA SER A 446 -19.25 28.08 -11.04
C SER A 446 -20.43 27.28 -10.47
N GLU A 447 -21.04 27.76 -9.39
CA GLU A 447 -22.23 27.10 -8.82
C GLU A 447 -23.38 27.02 -9.83
N THR A 448 -23.52 28.02 -10.70
CA THR A 448 -24.50 28.01 -11.78
C THR A 448 -24.26 26.86 -12.75
N ALA A 449 -23.00 26.61 -13.15
CA ALA A 449 -22.65 25.48 -14.01
C ALA A 449 -22.91 24.13 -13.33
N MET A 450 -22.66 24.03 -12.02
CA MET A 450 -22.94 22.82 -11.23
C MET A 450 -24.45 22.52 -11.20
N TRP A 451 -25.28 23.53 -10.94
CA TRP A 451 -26.73 23.37 -10.94
C TRP A 451 -27.28 23.02 -12.33
N GLN A 452 -26.73 23.60 -13.39
CA GLN A 452 -27.08 23.22 -14.78
C GLN A 452 -26.73 21.77 -15.06
N ALA A 453 -25.54 21.31 -14.68
CA ALA A 453 -25.15 19.92 -14.86
C ALA A 453 -26.04 18.94 -14.06
N LEU A 454 -26.42 19.30 -12.82
CA LEU A 454 -27.37 18.53 -12.02
C LEU A 454 -28.76 18.47 -12.66
N GLU A 455 -29.22 19.57 -13.26
CA GLU A 455 -30.50 19.66 -13.94
C GLU A 455 -30.52 18.76 -15.20
N LEU A 456 -29.48 18.84 -16.03
CA LEU A 456 -29.29 17.96 -17.20
C LEU A 456 -29.25 16.48 -16.79
N ALA A 457 -28.61 16.15 -15.68
CA ALA A 457 -28.52 14.78 -15.17
C ALA A 457 -29.74 14.34 -14.34
N GLN A 458 -30.82 15.13 -14.30
CA GLN A 458 -32.03 14.86 -13.50
C GLN A 458 -31.73 14.65 -12.01
N SER A 459 -30.77 15.41 -11.48
CA SER A 459 -30.25 15.28 -10.10
C SER A 459 -30.59 16.47 -9.23
N LYS A 460 -31.02 17.58 -9.82
CA LYS A 460 -31.25 18.87 -9.15
C LYS A 460 -32.21 18.73 -7.97
N SER A 461 -33.38 18.11 -8.18
CA SER A 461 -34.43 18.01 -7.17
C SER A 461 -33.96 17.36 -5.87
N PHE A 462 -33.33 16.18 -5.94
CA PHE A 462 -32.92 15.49 -4.72
C PHE A 462 -31.67 16.09 -4.05
N ILE A 463 -30.95 16.99 -4.72
CA ILE A 463 -29.88 17.79 -4.10
C ILE A 463 -30.46 19.05 -3.46
N GLU A 464 -31.45 19.71 -4.09
CA GLU A 464 -32.19 20.84 -3.50
C GLU A 464 -32.97 20.44 -2.24
N ASP A 465 -33.49 19.20 -2.18
CA ASP A 465 -34.20 18.66 -1.01
C ASP A 465 -33.25 18.41 0.21
N LYS A 466 -31.94 18.49 0.01
CA LYS A 466 -30.97 18.38 1.10
C LYS A 466 -30.71 19.76 1.72
N GLU A 467 -30.69 19.86 3.04
CA GLU A 467 -30.48 21.13 3.78
C GLU A 467 -29.21 21.87 3.35
N ALA A 468 -28.13 21.14 3.03
CA ALA A 468 -26.85 21.73 2.63
C ALA A 468 -26.68 21.87 1.10
N GLY A 469 -27.64 21.45 0.28
CA GLY A 469 -27.59 21.55 -1.19
C GLY A 469 -26.30 21.00 -1.77
N LEU A 470 -25.53 21.82 -2.51
CA LEU A 470 -24.22 21.43 -3.09
C LEU A 470 -23.15 21.07 -2.03
N ASN A 471 -23.26 21.59 -0.81
CA ASN A 471 -22.33 21.27 0.28
C ASN A 471 -22.76 20.03 1.07
N SER A 472 -23.76 19.29 0.61
CA SER A 472 -24.19 18.03 1.24
C SER A 472 -23.07 17.01 1.25
N GLU A 473 -22.85 16.41 2.42
CA GLU A 473 -21.81 15.42 2.64
C GLU A 473 -21.98 14.17 1.75
N VAL A 474 -20.89 13.72 1.18
CA VAL A 474 -20.75 12.49 0.41
C VAL A 474 -19.75 11.59 1.15
N PRO A 475 -20.19 10.53 1.85
CA PRO A 475 -19.28 9.56 2.44
C PRO A 475 -18.60 8.72 1.36
N GLN A 476 -17.55 7.99 1.74
CA GLN A 476 -16.80 7.14 0.82
C GLN A 476 -17.71 6.19 0.02
N GLY A 477 -17.64 6.30 -1.31
CA GLY A 477 -18.50 5.54 -2.22
C GLY A 477 -19.95 6.03 -2.32
N GLY A 478 -20.30 7.16 -1.70
CA GLY A 478 -21.64 7.76 -1.75
C GLY A 478 -22.74 6.86 -1.19
N THR A 479 -22.47 6.21 -0.05
CA THR A 479 -23.39 5.22 0.56
C THR A 479 -24.70 5.82 1.04
N ASN A 480 -24.79 7.13 1.21
CA ASN A 480 -25.99 7.89 1.53
C ASN A 480 -26.88 8.23 0.32
N PHE A 481 -26.46 7.81 -0.88
CA PHE A 481 -27.25 7.94 -2.12
C PHE A 481 -27.69 6.57 -2.63
N SER A 482 -28.87 6.51 -3.26
CA SER A 482 -29.31 5.29 -3.95
C SER A 482 -28.42 5.00 -5.17
N GLY A 483 -28.49 3.79 -5.74
CA GLY A 483 -27.73 3.42 -6.95
C GLY A 483 -27.99 4.39 -8.11
N GLY A 484 -29.26 4.67 -8.40
CA GLY A 484 -29.65 5.61 -9.45
C GLY A 484 -29.26 7.07 -9.16
N GLN A 485 -29.27 7.51 -7.89
CA GLN A 485 -28.78 8.85 -7.52
C GLN A 485 -27.27 8.97 -7.73
N ARG A 486 -26.49 7.96 -7.32
CA ARG A 486 -25.05 7.94 -7.60
C ARG A 486 -24.73 7.99 -9.08
N GLN A 487 -25.49 7.24 -9.88
CA GLN A 487 -25.28 7.21 -11.34
C GLN A 487 -25.57 8.57 -11.96
N ARG A 488 -26.68 9.22 -11.58
CA ARG A 488 -27.02 10.57 -12.06
C ARG A 488 -25.98 11.62 -11.62
N LEU A 489 -25.42 11.53 -10.42
CA LEU A 489 -24.32 12.41 -9.98
C LEU A 489 -23.04 12.17 -10.78
N ALA A 490 -22.74 10.93 -11.16
CA ALA A 490 -21.61 10.63 -12.05
C ALA A 490 -21.83 11.20 -13.47
N ILE A 491 -23.07 11.16 -13.97
CA ILE A 491 -23.45 11.81 -15.24
C ILE A 491 -23.31 13.33 -15.12
N ALA A 492 -23.81 13.94 -14.04
CA ALA A 492 -23.66 15.38 -13.78
C ALA A 492 -22.19 15.81 -13.77
N ARG A 493 -21.31 15.03 -13.10
CA ARG A 493 -19.85 15.26 -13.09
C ARG A 493 -19.25 15.29 -14.50
N ALA A 494 -19.64 14.35 -15.36
CA ALA A 494 -19.14 14.30 -16.73
C ALA A 494 -19.66 15.49 -17.56
N LEU A 495 -20.95 15.83 -17.44
CA LEU A 495 -21.57 16.96 -18.15
C LEU A 495 -21.03 18.32 -17.70
N ALA A 496 -20.71 18.48 -16.42
CA ALA A 496 -20.18 19.71 -15.87
C ALA A 496 -18.88 20.19 -16.52
N ARG A 497 -18.10 19.24 -17.05
CA ARG A 497 -16.84 19.51 -17.77
C ARG A 497 -17.03 19.93 -19.23
N LYS A 498 -18.24 19.90 -19.75
CA LYS A 498 -18.59 20.18 -21.17
C LYS A 498 -17.68 19.47 -22.17
N PRO A 499 -17.55 18.15 -22.11
CA PRO A 499 -16.68 17.41 -23.00
C PRO A 499 -17.21 17.41 -24.43
N GLU A 500 -16.33 17.20 -25.41
CA GLU A 500 -16.71 17.03 -26.82
C GLU A 500 -17.34 15.64 -27.07
N ILE A 501 -16.91 14.63 -26.31
CA ILE A 501 -17.33 13.24 -26.41
C ILE A 501 -17.82 12.74 -25.06
N LEU A 502 -18.99 12.12 -25.00
CA LEU A 502 -19.55 11.46 -23.82
C LEU A 502 -19.54 9.94 -24.02
N ILE A 503 -18.97 9.22 -23.06
CA ILE A 503 -18.97 7.76 -23.02
C ILE A 503 -19.87 7.30 -21.87
N PHE A 504 -20.92 6.54 -22.19
CA PHE A 504 -21.80 5.90 -21.23
C PHE A 504 -21.55 4.38 -21.24
N ASP A 505 -20.80 3.88 -20.27
CA ASP A 505 -20.54 2.46 -20.15
C ASP A 505 -21.64 1.81 -19.29
N ASP A 506 -22.71 1.32 -19.93
CA ASP A 506 -23.90 0.70 -19.32
C ASP A 506 -24.50 1.54 -18.15
N SER A 507 -24.41 2.86 -18.29
CA SER A 507 -24.69 3.80 -17.20
C SER A 507 -26.19 4.01 -16.93
N PHE A 508 -27.05 3.61 -17.85
CA PHE A 508 -28.51 3.75 -17.75
C PHE A 508 -29.17 2.57 -17.03
N SER A 509 -28.50 1.42 -16.94
CA SER A 509 -29.07 0.19 -16.35
C SER A 509 -29.45 0.31 -14.87
N ALA A 510 -28.81 1.21 -14.14
CA ALA A 510 -29.09 1.47 -12.72
C ALA A 510 -30.28 2.42 -12.49
N LEU A 511 -30.85 3.00 -13.57
CA LEU A 511 -31.96 3.95 -13.50
C LEU A 511 -33.31 3.25 -13.67
N ASP A 512 -34.35 3.81 -13.02
CA ASP A 512 -35.72 3.42 -13.31
C ASP A 512 -36.15 3.91 -14.73
N TYR A 513 -37.12 3.23 -15.32
CA TYR A 513 -37.52 3.46 -16.70
C TYR A 513 -37.92 4.90 -16.98
N LYS A 514 -38.65 5.56 -16.07
CA LYS A 514 -39.11 6.94 -16.23
C LYS A 514 -37.95 7.92 -16.24
N THR A 515 -37.04 7.78 -15.26
CA THR A 515 -35.86 8.64 -15.17
C THR A 515 -34.92 8.42 -16.37
N ASP A 516 -34.69 7.17 -16.77
CA ASP A 516 -33.88 6.83 -17.95
C ASP A 516 -34.44 7.52 -19.23
N ARG A 517 -35.73 7.42 -19.47
CA ARG A 517 -36.38 8.05 -20.64
C ARG A 517 -36.21 9.57 -20.63
N ILE A 518 -36.51 10.24 -19.50
CA ILE A 518 -36.42 11.70 -19.40
C ILE A 518 -34.96 12.14 -19.60
N LEU A 519 -34.03 11.46 -18.94
CA LEU A 519 -32.61 11.78 -19.04
C LEU A 519 -32.10 11.69 -20.47
N ARG A 520 -32.42 10.63 -21.20
CA ARG A 520 -32.03 10.47 -22.60
C ARG A 520 -32.65 11.54 -23.50
N GLN A 521 -33.91 11.91 -23.28
CA GLN A 521 -34.56 12.99 -24.01
C GLN A 521 -33.84 14.33 -23.76
N VAL A 522 -33.55 14.67 -22.51
CA VAL A 522 -32.82 15.90 -22.16
C VAL A 522 -31.39 15.88 -22.76
N LEU A 523 -30.71 14.76 -22.73
CA LEU A 523 -29.38 14.63 -23.33
C LEU A 523 -29.47 14.82 -24.87
N ALA A 524 -30.45 14.24 -25.56
CA ALA A 524 -30.63 14.42 -26.97
C ALA A 524 -30.88 15.88 -27.36
N GLU A 525 -31.68 16.61 -26.57
CA GLU A 525 -32.02 18.01 -26.84
C GLU A 525 -30.90 18.99 -26.47
N LYS A 526 -30.20 18.76 -25.36
CA LYS A 526 -29.28 19.75 -24.73
C LYS A 526 -27.80 19.48 -24.99
N THR A 527 -27.45 18.32 -25.54
CA THR A 527 -26.05 17.94 -25.81
C THR A 527 -25.86 17.54 -27.28
N GLN A 528 -26.53 18.26 -28.21
CA GLN A 528 -26.49 17.96 -29.66
C GLN A 528 -25.08 18.12 -30.26
N SER A 529 -24.27 19.02 -29.73
CA SER A 529 -22.86 19.20 -30.15
C SER A 529 -21.92 18.14 -29.63
N MET A 530 -22.32 17.33 -28.65
CA MET A 530 -21.47 16.31 -28.03
C MET A 530 -21.72 14.97 -28.71
N THR A 531 -20.64 14.31 -29.14
CA THR A 531 -20.70 12.93 -29.64
C THR A 531 -20.91 11.97 -28.47
N LYS A 532 -21.82 11.02 -28.63
CA LYS A 532 -22.20 10.08 -27.56
C LYS A 532 -21.86 8.65 -27.96
N LEU A 533 -21.07 7.98 -27.14
CA LEU A 533 -20.80 6.54 -27.27
C LEU A 533 -21.52 5.81 -26.13
N ILE A 534 -22.55 5.03 -26.47
CA ILE A 534 -23.44 4.41 -25.48
C ILE A 534 -23.29 2.90 -25.53
N VAL A 535 -22.72 2.31 -24.50
CA VAL A 535 -22.80 0.87 -24.24
C VAL A 535 -24.11 0.59 -23.52
N ALA A 536 -24.94 -0.26 -24.09
CA ALA A 536 -26.22 -0.63 -23.49
C ALA A 536 -26.47 -2.13 -23.55
N GLN A 537 -27.30 -2.58 -22.61
CA GLN A 537 -27.87 -3.92 -22.57
C GLN A 537 -29.37 -3.92 -22.96
N ARG A 538 -30.00 -2.75 -22.95
CA ARG A 538 -31.42 -2.58 -23.27
C ARG A 538 -31.58 -1.97 -24.64
N ILE A 539 -32.42 -2.60 -25.48
CA ILE A 539 -32.76 -2.10 -26.81
C ILE A 539 -33.40 -0.71 -26.72
N SER A 540 -34.32 -0.51 -25.77
CA SER A 540 -34.99 0.79 -25.58
C SER A 540 -34.04 1.97 -25.33
N THR A 541 -32.83 1.72 -24.90
CA THR A 541 -31.83 2.76 -24.67
C THR A 541 -31.17 3.25 -25.96
N ILE A 542 -31.16 2.44 -27.01
CA ILE A 542 -30.37 2.67 -28.23
C ILE A 542 -31.18 2.81 -29.50
N MET A 543 -32.54 2.69 -29.45
CA MET A 543 -33.38 2.72 -30.61
C MET A 543 -33.25 4.03 -31.44
N ASP A 544 -32.96 5.13 -30.75
CA ASP A 544 -32.82 6.46 -31.36
C ASP A 544 -31.35 6.80 -31.72
N ALA A 545 -30.43 5.85 -31.63
CA ALA A 545 -29.03 6.08 -32.00
C ALA A 545 -28.86 6.20 -33.52
N ASP A 546 -27.96 7.11 -33.93
CA ASP A 546 -27.65 7.32 -35.37
C ASP A 546 -26.95 6.12 -35.98
N LEU A 547 -26.17 5.41 -35.16
CA LEU A 547 -25.45 4.20 -35.54
C LEU A 547 -25.45 3.21 -34.39
N ILE A 548 -25.81 1.96 -34.65
CA ILE A 548 -25.75 0.86 -33.69
C ILE A 548 -24.76 -0.18 -34.22
N LEU A 549 -23.79 -0.56 -33.38
CA LEU A 549 -22.89 -1.68 -33.63
C LEU A 549 -23.34 -2.88 -32.78
N VAL A 550 -23.60 -3.99 -33.45
CA VAL A 550 -23.92 -5.27 -32.80
C VAL A 550 -22.62 -6.05 -32.63
N LEU A 551 -22.21 -6.28 -31.39
CA LEU A 551 -20.99 -7.04 -31.08
C LEU A 551 -21.36 -8.45 -30.65
N ASP A 552 -20.67 -9.42 -31.23
CA ASP A 552 -20.68 -10.80 -30.78
C ASP A 552 -19.26 -11.37 -30.80
N GLN A 553 -18.85 -12.01 -29.72
CA GLN A 553 -17.53 -12.60 -29.53
C GLN A 553 -16.35 -11.69 -29.98
N GLY A 554 -16.46 -10.38 -29.66
CA GLY A 554 -15.42 -9.39 -29.97
C GLY A 554 -15.46 -8.82 -31.40
N LYS A 555 -16.39 -9.26 -32.25
CA LYS A 555 -16.52 -8.82 -33.64
C LYS A 555 -17.81 -8.01 -33.84
N VAL A 556 -17.80 -7.09 -34.81
CA VAL A 556 -18.99 -6.40 -35.27
C VAL A 556 -19.72 -7.31 -36.26
N VAL A 557 -20.87 -7.84 -35.84
CA VAL A 557 -21.72 -8.72 -36.68
C VAL A 557 -22.87 -7.99 -37.36
N GLY A 558 -23.07 -6.72 -36.99
CA GLY A 558 -24.06 -5.84 -37.62
C GLY A 558 -23.79 -4.38 -37.34
N GLN A 559 -24.06 -3.51 -38.31
CA GLN A 559 -23.92 -2.07 -38.21
C GLN A 559 -25.03 -1.37 -38.99
N GLY A 560 -25.67 -0.40 -38.37
CA GLY A 560 -26.76 0.37 -39.00
C GLY A 560 -27.68 1.02 -37.99
N THR A 561 -28.77 1.57 -38.43
CA THR A 561 -29.85 2.11 -37.59
C THR A 561 -30.70 0.98 -36.99
N HIS A 562 -31.49 1.29 -35.96
CA HIS A 562 -32.45 0.33 -35.38
C HIS A 562 -33.33 -0.36 -36.43
N LYS A 563 -33.89 0.40 -37.36
CA LYS A 563 -34.80 -0.11 -38.41
C LYS A 563 -34.06 -1.06 -39.37
N GLU A 564 -32.88 -0.69 -39.80
CA GLU A 564 -32.05 -1.50 -40.70
C GLU A 564 -31.63 -2.83 -40.03
N LEU A 565 -31.16 -2.77 -38.80
CA LEU A 565 -30.72 -3.95 -38.07
C LEU A 565 -31.89 -4.87 -37.70
N LEU A 566 -33.05 -4.30 -37.37
CA LEU A 566 -34.25 -5.09 -37.10
C LEU A 566 -34.75 -5.82 -38.36
N ALA A 567 -34.49 -5.28 -39.55
CA ALA A 567 -34.86 -5.91 -40.82
C ALA A 567 -33.83 -6.94 -41.31
N THR A 568 -32.55 -6.80 -41.00
CA THR A 568 -31.46 -7.51 -41.70
C THR A 568 -30.55 -8.34 -40.79
N ASN A 569 -30.50 -8.10 -39.47
CA ASN A 569 -29.54 -8.73 -38.59
C ASN A 569 -30.18 -9.68 -37.57
N GLU A 570 -29.93 -10.97 -37.71
CA GLU A 570 -30.53 -12.02 -36.87
C GLU A 570 -30.15 -11.85 -35.39
N VAL A 571 -28.88 -11.53 -35.07
CA VAL A 571 -28.40 -11.35 -33.70
C VAL A 571 -29.10 -10.15 -33.04
N TYR A 572 -29.25 -9.05 -33.76
CA TYR A 572 -29.99 -7.89 -33.28
C TYR A 572 -31.48 -8.20 -33.04
N GLN A 573 -32.11 -8.92 -33.99
CA GLN A 573 -33.50 -9.36 -33.84
C GLN A 573 -33.68 -10.24 -32.60
N GLU A 574 -32.79 -11.21 -32.36
CA GLU A 574 -32.83 -12.08 -31.19
C GLU A 574 -32.79 -11.26 -29.88
N ILE A 575 -31.85 -10.32 -29.79
CA ILE A 575 -31.73 -9.43 -28.62
C ILE A 575 -33.01 -8.56 -28.50
N ALA A 576 -33.51 -7.99 -29.58
CA ALA A 576 -34.64 -7.09 -29.58
C ALA A 576 -35.95 -7.81 -29.17
N TYR A 577 -36.25 -8.96 -29.77
CA TYR A 577 -37.46 -9.73 -29.49
C TYR A 577 -37.43 -10.42 -28.12
N SER A 578 -36.24 -10.59 -27.52
CA SER A 578 -36.14 -11.07 -26.14
C SER A 578 -36.53 -10.03 -25.10
N GLN A 579 -36.54 -8.74 -25.47
CA GLN A 579 -36.75 -7.63 -24.53
C GLN A 579 -38.07 -6.89 -24.75
N LEU A 580 -38.55 -6.77 -26.00
CA LEU A 580 -39.72 -5.99 -26.39
C LEU A 580 -40.60 -6.78 -27.32
N SER A 581 -41.90 -6.51 -27.27
CA SER A 581 -42.87 -7.04 -28.23
C SER A 581 -42.67 -6.45 -29.64
N LYS A 582 -43.18 -7.12 -30.69
CA LYS A 582 -43.09 -6.61 -32.06
C LYS A 582 -43.74 -5.24 -32.21
N GLU A 583 -44.85 -5.01 -31.53
CA GLU A 583 -45.61 -3.75 -31.58
C GLU A 583 -44.79 -2.60 -30.93
N GLU A 584 -44.09 -2.86 -29.83
CA GLU A 584 -43.22 -1.88 -29.15
C GLU A 584 -41.97 -1.54 -29.97
N LEU A 585 -41.43 -2.51 -30.71
CA LEU A 585 -40.27 -2.31 -31.60
C LEU A 585 -40.61 -1.51 -32.85
N GLU A 586 -41.83 -1.67 -33.42
CA GLU A 586 -42.23 -0.98 -34.63
C GLU A 586 -42.74 0.45 -34.37
N HIS A 587 -43.30 0.72 -33.21
CA HIS A 587 -43.94 2.00 -32.90
C HIS A 587 -43.16 2.91 -31.93
N GLY A 588 -42.06 2.44 -31.38
CA GLY A 588 -41.15 3.29 -30.58
C GLY A 588 -41.78 3.91 -29.33
N LYS A 589 -42.79 3.26 -28.72
CA LYS A 589 -43.55 3.79 -27.58
C LYS A 589 -43.20 3.08 -26.28
#